data_f9fe7d2868e1c432803561d70d385d79
#
_entry.id   f9fe7d2868e1c432803561d70d385d79
#
_cell.length_a   1.000
_cell.length_b   1.000
_cell.length_c   1.000
_cell.angle_alpha   90.00
_cell.angle_beta   90.00
_cell.angle_gamma   90.00
#
_symmetry.space_group_name_H-M   'P 1'
#
loop_
_entity.id
_entity.type
_entity.pdbx_description
1 polymer ?
#
loop_
_entity_poly.entity_id
_entity_poly.type
_entity_poly.pdbx_seq_one_letter_code
_entity_poly.pdbx_strand_id
1 'polypeptide(L)'
;MSNVLFIKANNRAIEQSVSVKMYHEFLESFKASHPEDQITELDLFAENLPYYDGTAINGMFKTGKGLEATPEEQAAAANVSKYLEQFLAADKIVLAFPLWNMTVPAVLHTYIDYLNQAGKTFKYTPQGVVGLVTGKKVVILNARGGNYSEGPMAAAEMAVNFVMGNLRQWGVQDIETLIIEGHNQFPDEAEMIVQNGLELVKKAAAGF
;
A
#
# COMPACT_ATOMS: atom_id res chain seq x y z
N MET A 1 8.05 20.80 1.89
CA MET A 1 8.27 19.82 2.97
C MET A 1 6.98 19.03 3.12
N SER A 2 6.98 17.76 2.73
CA SER A 2 5.84 16.87 2.75
C SER A 2 6.07 15.73 3.72
N ASN A 3 5.00 15.16 4.27
CA ASN A 3 5.05 13.91 5.03
C ASN A 3 4.86 12.74 4.07
N VAL A 4 5.83 11.85 4.00
CA VAL A 4 5.85 10.73 3.06
C VAL A 4 5.86 9.41 3.81
N LEU A 5 4.86 8.56 3.53
CA LEU A 5 4.73 7.24 4.14
C LEU A 5 5.16 6.16 3.14
N PHE A 6 6.24 5.47 3.48
CA PHE A 6 6.75 4.32 2.73
C PHE A 6 6.28 3.03 3.37
N ILE A 7 5.49 2.24 2.66
CA ILE A 7 4.87 1.01 3.14
C ILE A 7 5.45 -0.18 2.38
N LYS A 8 6.07 -1.11 3.11
CA LYS A 8 6.65 -2.33 2.55
C LYS A 8 5.86 -3.56 3.03
N ALA A 9 5.37 -4.37 2.09
CA ALA A 9 4.65 -5.60 2.37
C ALA A 9 5.40 -6.83 1.79
N ASN A 10 6.68 -6.95 2.12
CA ASN A 10 7.49 -8.12 1.80
C ASN A 10 8.68 -8.22 2.76
N ASN A 11 8.86 -9.38 3.39
CA ASN A 11 9.94 -9.65 4.35
C ASN A 11 11.10 -10.49 3.79
N ARG A 12 11.15 -10.70 2.47
CA ARG A 12 12.28 -11.39 1.84
C ARG A 12 13.51 -10.48 1.78
N ALA A 13 14.69 -11.09 1.74
CA ALA A 13 15.92 -10.35 1.54
C ALA A 13 15.92 -9.61 0.17
N ILE A 14 16.61 -8.48 0.10
CA ILE A 14 16.66 -7.62 -1.09
C ILE A 14 17.20 -8.37 -2.32
N GLU A 15 18.16 -9.27 -2.12
CA GLU A 15 18.76 -10.08 -3.19
C GLU A 15 17.75 -11.05 -3.82
N GLN A 16 16.73 -11.45 -3.05
CA GLN A 16 15.76 -12.47 -3.41
C GLN A 16 14.41 -11.91 -3.87
N SER A 17 14.24 -10.58 -3.85
CA SER A 17 12.92 -10.00 -4.10
C SER A 17 12.97 -8.72 -4.91
N VAL A 18 12.33 -8.76 -6.07
CA VAL A 18 12.24 -7.60 -6.97
C VAL A 18 11.42 -6.46 -6.34
N SER A 19 10.31 -6.75 -5.64
CA SER A 19 9.53 -5.69 -4.98
C SER A 19 10.29 -5.02 -3.84
N VAL A 20 11.18 -5.74 -3.15
CA VAL A 20 12.07 -5.16 -2.13
C VAL A 20 13.17 -4.32 -2.77
N LYS A 21 13.72 -4.74 -3.92
CA LYS A 21 14.65 -3.91 -4.71
C LYS A 21 13.98 -2.61 -5.15
N MET A 22 12.75 -2.68 -5.68
CA MET A 22 11.98 -1.49 -6.06
C MET A 22 11.77 -0.54 -4.89
N TYR A 23 11.41 -1.07 -3.71
CA TYR A 23 11.24 -0.28 -2.50
C TYR A 23 12.50 0.50 -2.14
N HIS A 24 13.64 -0.18 -2.07
CA HIS A 24 14.91 0.45 -1.70
C HIS A 24 15.39 1.44 -2.77
N GLU A 25 15.28 1.10 -4.06
CA GLU A 25 15.65 2.01 -5.15
C GLU A 25 14.82 3.30 -5.11
N PHE A 26 13.49 3.17 -4.91
CA PHE A 26 12.62 4.34 -4.81
C PHE A 26 12.96 5.17 -3.57
N LEU A 27 13.13 4.54 -2.41
CA LEU A 27 13.42 5.21 -1.14
C LEU A 27 14.73 6.00 -1.20
N GLU A 28 15.82 5.39 -1.67
CA GLU A 28 17.13 6.05 -1.73
C GLU A 28 17.15 7.18 -2.78
N SER A 29 16.53 6.95 -3.94
CA SER A 29 16.40 7.97 -4.97
C SER A 29 15.52 9.15 -4.52
N PHE A 30 14.44 8.85 -3.78
CA PHE A 30 13.56 9.88 -3.20
C PHE A 30 14.30 10.70 -2.14
N LYS A 31 15.00 10.05 -1.20
CA LYS A 31 15.81 10.73 -0.17
C LYS A 31 16.84 11.70 -0.80
N ALA A 32 17.49 11.26 -1.87
CA ALA A 32 18.47 12.07 -2.57
C ALA A 32 17.88 13.31 -3.27
N SER A 33 16.67 13.19 -3.80
CA SER A 33 15.98 14.26 -4.55
C SER A 33 15.15 15.20 -3.66
N HIS A 34 14.69 14.72 -2.51
CA HIS A 34 13.77 15.42 -1.61
C HIS A 34 14.30 15.46 -0.17
N PRO A 35 15.47 16.05 0.09
CA PRO A 35 16.13 15.99 1.41
C PRO A 35 15.34 16.70 2.52
N GLU A 36 14.38 17.56 2.16
CA GLU A 36 13.56 18.32 3.12
C GLU A 36 12.25 17.61 3.51
N ASP A 37 11.88 16.49 2.81
CA ASP A 37 10.64 15.78 3.09
C ASP A 37 10.82 14.84 4.29
N GLN A 38 9.78 14.72 5.12
CA GLN A 38 9.77 13.83 6.28
C GLN A 38 9.31 12.44 5.87
N ILE A 39 10.19 11.45 6.04
CA ILE A 39 9.91 10.07 5.66
C ILE A 39 9.59 9.24 6.89
N THR A 40 8.47 8.52 6.83
CA THR A 40 8.12 7.45 7.76
C THR A 40 8.12 6.13 7.00
N GLU A 41 8.91 5.17 7.48
CA GLU A 41 8.97 3.82 6.90
C GLU A 41 8.12 2.86 7.74
N LEU A 42 7.28 2.05 7.07
CA LEU A 42 6.38 1.07 7.68
C LEU A 42 6.57 -0.29 7.01
N ASP A 43 7.26 -1.20 7.71
CA ASP A 43 7.39 -2.60 7.31
C ASP A 43 6.26 -3.41 7.93
N LEU A 44 5.25 -3.77 7.13
CA LEU A 44 4.07 -4.47 7.64
C LEU A 44 4.37 -5.87 8.22
N PHE A 45 5.49 -6.50 7.85
CA PHE A 45 5.91 -7.76 8.46
C PHE A 45 6.65 -7.59 9.78
N ALA A 46 7.17 -6.40 10.07
CA ALA A 46 7.79 -6.08 11.36
C ALA A 46 6.76 -5.57 12.39
N GLU A 47 5.58 -5.15 11.91
CA GLU A 47 4.50 -4.65 12.77
C GLU A 47 3.62 -5.78 13.28
N ASN A 48 3.01 -5.56 14.46
CA ASN A 48 1.96 -6.43 14.96
C ASN A 48 0.60 -5.98 14.41
N LEU A 49 0.13 -6.69 13.37
CA LEU A 49 -1.14 -6.41 12.69
C LEU A 49 -2.13 -7.56 12.95
N PRO A 50 -2.83 -7.59 14.10
CA PRO A 50 -3.95 -8.53 14.29
C PRO A 50 -4.99 -8.39 13.19
N TYR A 51 -5.66 -9.48 12.81
CA TYR A 51 -6.74 -9.41 11.84
C TYR A 51 -7.82 -8.43 12.27
N TYR A 52 -8.44 -7.77 11.30
CA TYR A 52 -9.57 -6.89 11.53
C TYR A 52 -10.83 -7.73 11.81
N ASP A 53 -10.96 -8.20 13.04
CA ASP A 53 -11.97 -9.11 13.52
C ASP A 53 -13.18 -8.41 14.16
N GLY A 54 -14.11 -9.19 14.72
CA GLY A 54 -15.28 -8.66 15.41
C GLY A 54 -14.96 -7.73 16.58
N THR A 55 -13.84 -7.96 17.30
CA THR A 55 -13.38 -7.11 18.40
C THR A 55 -12.95 -5.74 17.87
N ALA A 56 -12.14 -5.73 16.80
CA ALA A 56 -11.71 -4.50 16.15
C ALA A 56 -12.88 -3.72 15.53
N ILE A 57 -13.81 -4.43 14.85
CA ILE A 57 -15.02 -3.81 14.27
C ILE A 57 -15.88 -3.15 15.35
N ASN A 58 -16.18 -3.89 16.46
CA ASN A 58 -16.96 -3.35 17.56
C ASN A 58 -16.25 -2.18 18.25
N GLY A 59 -14.94 -2.31 18.47
CA GLY A 59 -14.11 -1.28 19.06
C GLY A 59 -14.15 0.03 18.25
N MET A 60 -13.92 -0.06 16.93
CA MET A 60 -13.99 1.10 16.03
C MET A 60 -15.39 1.73 16.00
N PHE A 61 -16.44 0.89 15.95
CA PHE A 61 -17.83 1.39 15.97
C PHE A 61 -18.17 2.10 17.28
N LYS A 62 -17.91 1.48 18.43
CA LYS A 62 -18.25 2.01 19.75
C LYS A 62 -17.46 3.30 20.06
N THR A 63 -16.12 3.27 19.84
CA THR A 63 -15.28 4.46 20.08
C THR A 63 -15.68 5.62 19.16
N GLY A 64 -15.97 5.33 17.88
CA GLY A 64 -16.44 6.33 16.92
C GLY A 64 -17.82 6.95 17.25
N LYS A 65 -18.64 6.26 18.07
CA LYS A 65 -19.96 6.75 18.54
C LYS A 65 -19.95 7.26 19.97
N GLY A 66 -18.82 7.22 20.66
CA GLY A 66 -18.74 7.57 22.09
C GLY A 66 -19.49 6.58 23.00
N LEU A 67 -19.65 5.33 22.56
CA LEU A 67 -20.27 4.26 23.34
C LEU A 67 -19.22 3.55 24.20
N GLU A 68 -19.66 2.91 25.26
CA GLU A 68 -18.80 2.14 26.14
C GLU A 68 -18.27 0.90 25.40
N ALA A 69 -16.94 0.78 25.33
CA ALA A 69 -16.22 -0.34 24.75
C ALA A 69 -15.44 -1.10 25.82
N THR A 70 -15.31 -2.41 25.67
CA THR A 70 -14.49 -3.21 26.57
C THR A 70 -13.00 -2.84 26.44
N PRO A 71 -12.15 -3.17 27.41
CA PRO A 71 -10.71 -2.91 27.30
C PRO A 71 -10.08 -3.54 26.03
N GLU A 72 -10.51 -4.73 25.66
CA GLU A 72 -10.05 -5.43 24.47
C GLU A 72 -10.49 -4.71 23.19
N GLU A 73 -11.75 -4.26 23.12
CA GLU A 73 -12.28 -3.47 22.01
C GLU A 73 -11.55 -2.12 21.89
N GLN A 74 -11.27 -1.46 23.01
CA GLN A 74 -10.50 -0.21 23.04
C GLN A 74 -9.08 -0.40 22.53
N ALA A 75 -8.39 -1.46 22.96
CA ALA A 75 -7.05 -1.77 22.52
C ALA A 75 -7.00 -2.09 21.02
N ALA A 76 -7.97 -2.88 20.52
CA ALA A 76 -8.08 -3.19 19.09
C ALA A 76 -8.36 -1.91 18.26
N ALA A 77 -9.28 -1.07 18.71
CA ALA A 77 -9.57 0.20 18.03
C ALA A 77 -8.37 1.16 18.04
N ALA A 78 -7.63 1.24 19.12
CA ALA A 78 -6.41 2.05 19.21
C ALA A 78 -5.34 1.58 18.22
N ASN A 79 -5.18 0.24 18.06
CA ASN A 79 -4.26 -0.33 17.09
C ASN A 79 -4.67 0.02 15.64
N VAL A 80 -5.94 -0.13 15.29
CA VAL A 80 -6.46 0.27 13.97
C VAL A 80 -6.27 1.76 13.73
N SER A 81 -6.62 2.60 14.71
CA SER A 81 -6.53 4.05 14.61
C SER A 81 -5.09 4.53 14.40
N LYS A 82 -4.10 3.89 15.03
CA LYS A 82 -2.67 4.19 14.84
C LYS A 82 -2.30 4.21 13.35
N TYR A 83 -2.63 3.15 12.63
CA TYR A 83 -2.27 3.01 11.21
C TYR A 83 -3.12 3.88 10.30
N LEU A 84 -4.41 4.02 10.62
CA LEU A 84 -5.32 4.91 9.90
C LEU A 84 -4.87 6.37 9.98
N GLU A 85 -4.54 6.86 11.17
CA GLU A 85 -4.07 8.23 11.37
C GLU A 85 -2.72 8.48 10.69
N GLN A 86 -1.80 7.51 10.74
CA GLN A 86 -0.53 7.58 10.01
C GLN A 86 -0.75 7.72 8.50
N PHE A 87 -1.67 6.92 7.92
CA PHE A 87 -2.04 7.01 6.51
C PHE A 87 -2.69 8.37 6.18
N LEU A 88 -3.60 8.84 7.03
CA LEU A 88 -4.31 10.10 6.81
C LEU A 88 -3.39 11.33 6.96
N ALA A 89 -2.36 11.26 7.79
CA ALA A 89 -1.40 12.34 8.00
C ALA A 89 -0.37 12.48 6.87
N ALA A 90 -0.16 11.45 6.06
CA ALA A 90 0.80 11.51 4.95
C ALA A 90 0.25 12.31 3.77
N ASP A 91 1.09 13.13 3.15
CA ASP A 91 0.79 13.84 1.90
C ASP A 91 1.05 12.94 0.69
N LYS A 92 2.11 12.15 0.76
CA LYS A 92 2.54 11.21 -0.27
C LYS A 92 2.68 9.80 0.30
N ILE A 93 2.35 8.79 -0.49
CA ILE A 93 2.38 7.39 -0.05
C ILE A 93 3.05 6.51 -1.10
N VAL A 94 3.98 5.67 -0.69
CA VAL A 94 4.62 4.66 -1.52
C VAL A 94 4.25 3.28 -0.97
N LEU A 95 3.62 2.44 -1.79
CA LEU A 95 3.19 1.08 -1.44
C LEU A 95 4.00 0.07 -2.26
N ALA A 96 4.86 -0.70 -1.62
CA ALA A 96 5.69 -1.72 -2.28
C ALA A 96 5.27 -3.13 -1.85
N PHE A 97 4.86 -3.96 -2.82
CA PHE A 97 4.40 -5.32 -2.57
C PHE A 97 4.54 -6.24 -3.81
N PRO A 98 4.71 -7.55 -3.62
CA PRO A 98 4.69 -8.52 -4.70
C PRO A 98 3.25 -8.95 -5.02
N LEU A 99 3.07 -9.56 -6.18
CA LEU A 99 1.90 -10.40 -6.45
C LEU A 99 2.19 -11.82 -5.92
N TRP A 100 1.53 -12.21 -4.84
CA TRP A 100 1.60 -13.55 -4.25
C TRP A 100 0.25 -14.26 -4.37
N ASN A 101 0.25 -15.43 -4.97
CA ASN A 101 -0.99 -16.21 -5.15
C ASN A 101 -2.13 -15.37 -5.75
N MET A 102 -1.81 -14.58 -6.78
CA MET A 102 -2.71 -13.70 -7.56
C MET A 102 -3.24 -12.47 -6.81
N THR A 103 -2.83 -12.23 -5.56
CA THR A 103 -3.29 -11.11 -4.75
C THR A 103 -2.15 -10.48 -3.95
N VAL A 104 -2.49 -9.60 -3.02
CA VAL A 104 -1.54 -8.96 -2.10
C VAL A 104 -1.12 -9.91 -0.98
N PRO A 105 0.07 -9.73 -0.36
CA PRO A 105 0.40 -10.40 0.91
C PRO A 105 -0.66 -10.13 1.98
N ALA A 106 -0.97 -11.14 2.81
CA ALA A 106 -2.02 -11.07 3.83
C ALA A 106 -1.87 -9.87 4.79
N VAL A 107 -0.64 -9.50 5.13
CA VAL A 107 -0.38 -8.31 5.98
C VAL A 107 -0.83 -7.01 5.31
N LEU A 108 -0.71 -6.89 3.98
CA LEU A 108 -1.19 -5.72 3.25
C LEU A 108 -2.72 -5.71 3.18
N HIS A 109 -3.36 -6.87 3.06
CA HIS A 109 -4.82 -6.98 3.12
C HIS A 109 -5.32 -6.50 4.48
N THR A 110 -4.75 -7.01 5.58
CA THR A 110 -5.08 -6.57 6.94
C THR A 110 -4.88 -5.05 7.13
N TYR A 111 -3.78 -4.51 6.62
CA TYR A 111 -3.53 -3.07 6.66
C TYR A 111 -4.61 -2.27 5.92
N ILE A 112 -5.02 -2.72 4.74
CA ILE A 112 -6.11 -2.08 3.97
C ILE A 112 -7.44 -2.17 4.70
N ASP A 113 -7.74 -3.28 5.40
CA ASP A 113 -8.93 -3.41 6.24
C ASP A 113 -8.96 -2.34 7.36
N TYR A 114 -7.81 -2.04 7.96
CA TYR A 114 -7.70 -0.97 8.96
C TYR A 114 -8.01 0.41 8.36
N LEU A 115 -7.65 0.64 7.11
CA LEU A 115 -7.88 1.92 6.44
C LEU A 115 -9.33 2.08 5.95
N ASN A 116 -10.07 0.99 5.74
CA ASN A 116 -11.44 1.00 5.24
C ASN A 116 -12.46 1.41 6.33
N GLN A 117 -12.40 2.67 6.77
CA GLN A 117 -13.24 3.17 7.86
C GLN A 117 -14.26 4.21 7.36
N ALA A 118 -15.54 3.87 7.45
CA ALA A 118 -16.63 4.81 7.13
C ALA A 118 -16.59 6.06 8.03
N GLY A 119 -16.69 7.22 7.42
CA GLY A 119 -16.54 8.53 8.09
C GLY A 119 -15.09 9.00 8.23
N LYS A 120 -14.10 8.20 7.78
CA LYS A 120 -12.68 8.54 7.79
C LYS A 120 -12.09 8.54 6.37
N THR A 121 -12.06 7.40 5.69
CA THR A 121 -11.54 7.29 4.32
C THR A 121 -12.64 7.40 3.27
N PHE A 122 -13.86 7.06 3.58
CA PHE A 122 -15.03 7.22 2.72
C PHE A 122 -16.31 7.44 3.54
N LYS A 123 -17.42 7.80 2.89
CA LYS A 123 -18.75 7.87 3.49
C LYS A 123 -19.82 7.37 2.54
N TYR A 124 -20.90 6.85 3.10
CA TYR A 124 -22.10 6.52 2.35
C TYR A 124 -23.00 7.74 2.19
N THR A 125 -23.54 7.94 0.99
CA THR A 125 -24.54 8.96 0.69
C THR A 125 -25.71 8.35 -0.10
N PRO A 126 -26.86 8.99 -0.20
CA PRO A 126 -27.95 8.51 -1.06
C PRO A 126 -27.55 8.34 -2.55
N GLN A 127 -26.51 9.03 -2.99
CA GLN A 127 -25.98 8.96 -4.34
C GLN A 127 -24.86 7.94 -4.51
N GLY A 128 -24.49 7.23 -3.45
CA GLY A 128 -23.42 6.21 -3.44
C GLY A 128 -22.29 6.52 -2.46
N VAL A 129 -21.17 5.83 -2.64
CA VAL A 129 -19.97 6.02 -1.81
C VAL A 129 -19.20 7.25 -2.27
N VAL A 130 -18.77 8.07 -1.31
CA VAL A 130 -17.94 9.26 -1.55
C VAL A 130 -16.64 9.11 -0.76
N GLY A 131 -15.50 9.22 -1.46
CA GLY A 131 -14.18 9.21 -0.86
C GLY A 131 -13.89 10.50 -0.09
N LEU A 132 -13.13 10.38 1.01
CA LEU A 132 -12.79 11.50 1.88
C LEU A 132 -11.28 11.79 1.88
N VAL A 133 -10.47 10.94 1.25
CA VAL A 133 -9.02 11.07 1.16
C VAL A 133 -8.68 11.78 -0.16
N THR A 134 -8.54 13.10 -0.11
CA THR A 134 -8.24 13.93 -1.28
C THR A 134 -6.87 14.57 -1.18
N GLY A 135 -6.27 14.94 -2.31
CA GLY A 135 -5.02 15.70 -2.37
C GLY A 135 -3.76 14.89 -2.06
N LYS A 136 -3.86 13.57 -1.90
CA LYS A 136 -2.69 12.70 -1.73
C LYS A 136 -2.16 12.21 -3.07
N LYS A 137 -0.83 12.05 -3.14
CA LYS A 137 -0.14 11.35 -4.23
C LYS A 137 0.23 9.95 -3.77
N VAL A 138 -0.01 8.95 -4.61
CA VAL A 138 0.33 7.55 -4.30
C VAL A 138 1.14 6.94 -5.42
N VAL A 139 2.22 6.24 -5.07
CA VAL A 139 2.96 5.36 -5.98
C VAL A 139 2.80 3.91 -5.52
N ILE A 140 2.41 3.04 -6.44
CA ILE A 140 2.36 1.61 -6.25
C ILE A 140 3.57 0.98 -6.94
N LEU A 141 4.41 0.29 -6.17
CA LEU A 141 5.55 -0.49 -6.63
C LEU A 141 5.18 -1.98 -6.56
N ASN A 142 4.94 -2.61 -7.68
CA ASN A 142 4.51 -4.00 -7.71
C ASN A 142 5.44 -4.87 -8.56
N ALA A 143 5.82 -6.05 -8.04
CA ALA A 143 6.63 -7.03 -8.74
C ALA A 143 5.87 -8.35 -8.94
N ARG A 144 5.97 -8.92 -10.14
CA ARG A 144 5.28 -10.15 -10.56
C ARG A 144 6.24 -11.04 -11.35
N GLY A 145 6.29 -12.33 -11.03
CA GLY A 145 7.15 -13.27 -11.74
C GLY A 145 6.73 -13.55 -13.19
N GLY A 146 5.42 -13.61 -13.44
CA GLY A 146 4.82 -13.74 -14.77
C GLY A 146 4.32 -12.41 -15.33
N ASN A 147 3.92 -12.41 -16.60
CA ASN A 147 3.23 -11.28 -17.24
C ASN A 147 1.73 -11.36 -16.90
N TYR A 148 1.21 -10.32 -16.25
CA TYR A 148 -0.20 -10.16 -15.86
C TYR A 148 -0.81 -8.87 -16.40
N SER A 149 -0.06 -8.04 -17.11
CA SER A 149 -0.59 -6.82 -17.71
C SER A 149 -1.40 -7.13 -18.97
N GLU A 150 -1.09 -8.23 -19.64
CA GLU A 150 -1.70 -8.64 -20.90
C GLU A 150 -2.00 -10.15 -20.92
N GLY A 151 -2.80 -10.58 -21.93
CA GLY A 151 -3.08 -11.97 -22.21
C GLY A 151 -4.03 -12.66 -21.22
N PRO A 152 -4.03 -14.01 -21.18
CA PRO A 152 -5.00 -14.78 -20.41
C PRO A 152 -4.90 -14.56 -18.88
N MET A 153 -3.72 -14.19 -18.40
CA MET A 153 -3.47 -13.99 -16.97
C MET A 153 -3.84 -12.61 -16.46
N ALA A 154 -4.20 -11.66 -17.34
CA ALA A 154 -4.57 -10.31 -16.93
C ALA A 154 -5.78 -10.28 -15.98
N ALA A 155 -6.76 -11.16 -16.20
CA ALA A 155 -7.92 -11.27 -15.33
C ALA A 155 -7.60 -11.88 -13.93
N ALA A 156 -6.45 -12.53 -13.78
CA ALA A 156 -6.01 -13.11 -12.52
C ALA A 156 -5.17 -12.13 -11.67
N GLU A 157 -4.91 -10.94 -12.17
CA GLU A 157 -4.22 -9.89 -11.41
C GLU A 157 -5.19 -9.23 -10.42
N MET A 158 -5.09 -9.60 -9.16
CA MET A 158 -5.94 -9.07 -8.07
C MET A 158 -5.14 -8.30 -7.02
N ALA A 159 -3.84 -8.08 -7.22
CA ALA A 159 -3.01 -7.36 -6.26
C ALA A 159 -3.08 -5.84 -6.47
N VAL A 160 -2.66 -5.35 -7.63
CA VAL A 160 -2.73 -3.91 -7.97
C VAL A 160 -4.19 -3.48 -8.09
N ASN A 161 -5.04 -4.31 -8.71
CA ASN A 161 -6.46 -4.01 -8.85
C ASN A 161 -7.18 -3.86 -7.49
N PHE A 162 -6.85 -4.69 -6.51
CA PHE A 162 -7.39 -4.59 -5.14
C PHE A 162 -6.95 -3.28 -4.46
N VAL A 163 -5.66 -2.96 -4.48
CA VAL A 163 -5.11 -1.74 -3.88
C VAL A 163 -5.69 -0.50 -4.57
N MET A 164 -5.67 -0.47 -5.90
CA MET A 164 -6.18 0.62 -6.72
C MET A 164 -7.68 0.86 -6.48
N GLY A 165 -8.47 -0.22 -6.39
CA GLY A 165 -9.90 -0.14 -6.10
C GLY A 165 -10.19 0.55 -4.77
N ASN A 166 -9.46 0.18 -3.71
CA ASN A 166 -9.58 0.81 -2.38
C ASN A 166 -9.15 2.28 -2.40
N LEU A 167 -7.98 2.59 -2.95
CA LEU A 167 -7.50 3.97 -3.04
C LEU A 167 -8.49 4.88 -3.78
N ARG A 168 -9.04 4.42 -4.90
CA ARG A 168 -10.05 5.16 -5.67
C ARG A 168 -11.36 5.32 -4.90
N GLN A 169 -11.82 4.28 -4.20
CA GLN A 169 -12.98 4.35 -3.33
C GLN A 169 -12.79 5.39 -2.22
N TRP A 170 -11.58 5.51 -1.68
CA TRP A 170 -11.25 6.51 -0.67
C TRP A 170 -11.12 7.93 -1.24
N GLY A 171 -11.07 8.10 -2.57
CA GLY A 171 -11.03 9.41 -3.25
C GLY A 171 -9.65 9.85 -3.71
N VAL A 172 -8.64 8.97 -3.64
CA VAL A 172 -7.30 9.25 -4.17
C VAL A 172 -7.36 9.26 -5.71
N GLN A 173 -6.93 10.36 -6.33
CA GLN A 173 -6.97 10.54 -7.79
C GLN A 173 -5.58 10.42 -8.42
N ASP A 174 -4.55 10.93 -7.76
CA ASP A 174 -3.17 10.94 -8.26
C ASP A 174 -2.46 9.66 -7.83
N ILE A 175 -2.53 8.64 -8.70
CA ILE A 175 -1.96 7.31 -8.46
C ILE A 175 -1.10 6.91 -9.64
N GLU A 176 0.19 6.74 -9.41
CA GLU A 176 1.14 6.16 -10.36
C GLU A 176 1.39 4.68 -10.01
N THR A 177 1.56 3.85 -11.02
CA THR A 177 1.84 2.42 -10.83
C THR A 177 3.09 2.04 -11.61
N LEU A 178 4.09 1.54 -10.91
CA LEU A 178 5.33 1.01 -11.46
C LEU A 178 5.35 -0.51 -11.27
N ILE A 179 5.43 -1.25 -12.36
CA ILE A 179 5.34 -2.70 -12.38
C ILE A 179 6.61 -3.28 -13.00
N ILE A 180 7.23 -4.26 -12.30
CA ILE A 180 8.25 -5.12 -12.88
C ILE A 180 7.67 -6.52 -12.97
N GLU A 181 7.44 -7.02 -14.18
CA GLU A 181 6.82 -8.32 -14.40
C GLU A 181 7.55 -9.16 -15.45
N GLY A 182 7.28 -10.47 -15.47
CA GLY A 182 7.82 -11.40 -16.45
C GLY A 182 9.22 -11.95 -16.15
N HIS A 183 9.91 -11.47 -15.13
CA HIS A 183 11.31 -11.87 -14.84
C HIS A 183 11.48 -13.35 -14.46
N ASN A 184 10.42 -14.06 -14.03
CA ASN A 184 10.47 -15.53 -13.86
C ASN A 184 9.96 -16.27 -15.11
N GLN A 185 9.09 -15.63 -15.88
CA GLN A 185 8.56 -16.19 -17.13
C GLN A 185 9.61 -16.20 -18.24
N PHE A 186 10.49 -15.21 -18.25
CA PHE A 186 11.56 -15.02 -19.23
C PHE A 186 12.93 -14.99 -18.53
N PRO A 187 13.45 -16.16 -18.09
CA PRO A 187 14.66 -16.22 -17.27
C PRO A 187 15.90 -15.68 -17.98
N ASP A 188 16.00 -15.84 -19.30
CA ASP A 188 17.12 -15.33 -20.09
C ASP A 188 17.14 -13.78 -20.18
N GLU A 189 16.01 -13.13 -19.96
CA GLU A 189 15.84 -11.68 -19.99
C GLU A 189 15.66 -11.08 -18.58
N ALA A 190 15.65 -11.92 -17.55
CA ALA A 190 15.28 -11.55 -16.20
C ALA A 190 16.08 -10.35 -15.64
N GLU A 191 17.40 -10.37 -15.83
CA GLU A 191 18.28 -9.31 -15.37
C GLU A 191 17.97 -7.98 -16.07
N MET A 192 17.80 -8.02 -17.40
CA MET A 192 17.45 -6.84 -18.21
C MET A 192 16.07 -6.27 -17.82
N ILE A 193 15.08 -7.13 -17.62
CA ILE A 193 13.73 -6.74 -17.21
C ILE A 193 13.79 -5.99 -15.85
N VAL A 194 14.49 -6.58 -14.87
CA VAL A 194 14.61 -5.98 -13.55
C VAL A 194 15.37 -4.66 -13.59
N GLN A 195 16.50 -4.61 -14.30
CA GLN A 195 17.35 -3.43 -14.39
C GLN A 195 16.59 -2.25 -15.05
N ASN A 196 15.95 -2.50 -16.20
CA ASN A 196 15.14 -1.49 -16.87
C ASN A 196 14.00 -0.98 -15.98
N GLY A 197 13.35 -1.89 -15.24
CA GLY A 197 12.30 -1.51 -14.30
C GLY A 197 12.82 -0.66 -13.14
N LEU A 198 13.98 -0.97 -12.58
CA LEU A 198 14.60 -0.18 -11.49
C LEU A 198 15.00 1.21 -11.97
N GLU A 199 15.48 1.39 -13.20
CA GLU A 199 15.75 2.73 -13.76
C GLU A 199 14.47 3.57 -13.87
N LEU A 200 13.32 2.97 -14.22
CA LEU A 200 12.03 3.66 -14.22
C LEU A 200 11.61 4.05 -12.79
N VAL A 201 11.81 3.16 -11.82
CA VAL A 201 11.55 3.40 -10.39
C VAL A 201 12.36 4.59 -9.89
N LYS A 202 13.66 4.61 -10.19
CA LYS A 202 14.57 5.70 -9.84
C LYS A 202 14.13 7.05 -10.43
N LYS A 203 13.78 7.06 -11.72
CA LYS A 203 13.31 8.28 -12.39
C LYS A 203 11.99 8.78 -11.79
N ALA A 204 11.04 7.90 -11.50
CA ALA A 204 9.77 8.27 -10.88
C ALA A 204 9.97 8.85 -9.47
N ALA A 205 10.86 8.25 -8.66
CA ALA A 205 11.18 8.75 -7.33
C ALA A 205 11.71 10.19 -7.33
N ALA A 206 12.51 10.56 -8.33
CA ALA A 206 13.03 11.91 -8.45
C ALA A 206 11.97 12.96 -8.81
N GLY A 207 10.84 12.54 -9.42
CA GLY A 207 9.73 13.42 -9.80
C GLY A 207 8.52 13.37 -8.84
N PHE A 208 8.52 12.48 -7.87
CA PHE A 208 7.42 12.24 -6.94
C PHE A 208 7.41 13.30 -5.83
#